data_8a18b6b0e34266f51af374ec4cc34579
#
_entry.id   8a18b6b0e34266f51af374ec4cc34579
#
_cell.length_a   1.000
_cell.length_b   1.000
_cell.length_c   1.000
_cell.angle_alpha   90.00
_cell.angle_beta   90.00
_cell.angle_gamma   90.00
#
_symmetry.space_group_name_H-M   'P 1'
#
loop_
_entity.id
_entity.type
_entity.pdbx_description
1 polymer ?
#
loop_
_entity_poly.entity_id
_entity_poly.type
_entity_poly.pdbx_seq_one_letter_code
_entity_poly.pdbx_strand_id
1 'polypeptide(L)'
;SPRDRIVFDVSHQSYVHKMLTGRAAAYLDPDRFSEVTGFTNPDESKHDQFVLGHTGTSISLACGLAKTRDMEGPNSGIGNVIAVIGDGSLSSGVAFEGLNNAAEQGGNLIIVFNDNEMSIAGDFGGMYGPLARLRASGGTAQPNLFNAFGLDYRYVEAGNDVSALVAAFEEVRDIDHPVVVHIHTLKGAGYDGEETHADRQTASASPVSFDSPTGVHPTDNVNHSEPWHSDHCNLSDHEPHEGQCEASHWQNPDAAIGKPDDPRKHYGKMAMAALEPRFAAEPGLVVISPATPGSNGITHEFRERAGAHYVDTGITESHAVAYAAGIARAGGTPVVATTASFFQRAYDQFFQEMSLNRSRVTVLDFLGGLSGSDNTHSGAYDVTMFSNIPGATMLVPTSARDYLADLAWATAPAGSADAPAGPVVIRVPGEAILTAERDATLLPVTGGQIADRPQSTSLPVSVSSASGGISAATVRGTVSVTAQRAGVRHMLDWRVNQTGSHVAIIGLGNAYPLAEQTAAALSADYGITATVIDPRQCTSLDSDVLESLRDGHQQVITLEDGQLEGGWGEKVTA
;
A
#
# COMPACT_ATOMS: atom_id res chain seq x y z
N SER A 1 3.60 -27.45 8.47
CA SER A 1 4.23 -27.90 7.21
C SER A 1 5.28 -26.90 6.76
N PRO A 2 6.37 -27.31 6.09
CA PRO A 2 7.34 -26.35 5.54
C PRO A 2 6.74 -25.39 4.50
N ARG A 3 5.58 -25.70 3.98
CA ARG A 3 4.84 -24.84 3.04
C ARG A 3 3.91 -23.84 3.73
N ASP A 4 3.53 -24.08 4.98
CA ASP A 4 2.67 -23.16 5.70
C ASP A 4 3.40 -21.84 6.01
N ARG A 5 2.65 -20.75 6.02
CA ARG A 5 3.15 -19.41 6.34
C ARG A 5 2.45 -18.92 7.58
N ILE A 6 3.24 -18.52 8.57
CA ILE A 6 2.72 -17.99 9.84
C ILE A 6 3.21 -16.56 9.99
N VAL A 7 2.29 -15.65 10.26
CA VAL A 7 2.56 -14.25 10.56
C VAL A 7 2.18 -14.00 12.01
N PHE A 8 3.15 -13.67 12.85
CA PHE A 8 2.94 -13.34 14.25
C PHE A 8 2.81 -11.84 14.43
N ASP A 9 1.70 -11.42 15.04
CA ASP A 9 1.51 -10.04 15.45
C ASP A 9 2.27 -9.80 16.75
N VAL A 10 3.33 -8.99 16.69
CA VAL A 10 4.21 -8.67 17.81
C VAL A 10 5.01 -9.85 18.39
N SER A 11 5.91 -9.54 19.32
CA SER A 11 7.06 -10.39 19.66
C SER A 11 6.77 -11.63 20.51
N HIS A 12 6.14 -11.48 21.67
CA HIS A 12 6.11 -12.55 22.70
C HIS A 12 5.41 -13.83 22.24
N GLN A 13 4.41 -13.73 21.36
CA GLN A 13 3.73 -14.87 20.78
C GLN A 13 4.64 -15.74 19.89
N SER A 14 5.74 -15.16 19.37
CA SER A 14 6.67 -15.83 18.46
C SER A 14 7.82 -16.54 19.16
N TYR A 15 8.04 -16.40 20.47
CA TYR A 15 9.23 -16.93 21.13
C TYR A 15 9.33 -18.45 21.03
N VAL A 16 8.24 -19.18 21.24
CA VAL A 16 8.24 -20.65 21.08
C VAL A 16 8.53 -21.02 19.63
N HIS A 17 7.95 -20.30 18.67
CA HIS A 17 8.26 -20.50 17.25
C HIS A 17 9.74 -20.26 16.97
N LYS A 18 10.33 -19.18 17.52
CA LYS A 18 11.77 -18.89 17.35
C LYS A 18 12.63 -20.00 17.95
N MET A 19 12.29 -20.51 19.13
CA MET A 19 13.00 -21.65 19.74
C MET A 19 12.92 -22.90 18.87
N LEU A 20 11.73 -23.27 18.39
CA LEU A 20 11.50 -24.46 17.57
C LEU A 20 12.13 -24.37 16.17
N THR A 21 12.44 -23.15 15.71
CA THR A 21 13.05 -22.91 14.41
C THR A 21 14.55 -22.61 14.48
N GLY A 22 15.22 -23.07 15.55
CA GLY A 22 16.67 -23.13 15.65
C GLY A 22 17.32 -22.08 16.56
N ARG A 23 16.54 -21.23 17.24
CA ARG A 23 17.06 -20.14 18.07
C ARG A 23 16.93 -20.39 19.58
N ALA A 24 16.66 -21.64 20.00
CA ALA A 24 16.45 -21.96 21.41
C ALA A 24 17.65 -21.57 22.29
N ALA A 25 18.88 -21.72 21.79
CA ALA A 25 20.08 -21.39 22.55
C ALA A 25 20.13 -19.92 23.01
N ALA A 26 19.63 -18.97 22.19
CA ALA A 26 19.60 -17.56 22.55
C ALA A 26 18.60 -17.24 23.69
N TYR A 27 17.65 -18.10 23.97
CA TYR A 27 16.71 -17.96 25.09
C TYR A 27 17.11 -18.74 26.34
N LEU A 28 18.02 -19.69 26.20
CA LEU A 28 18.48 -20.56 27.29
C LEU A 28 19.84 -20.15 27.84
N ASP A 29 20.62 -19.40 27.08
CA ASP A 29 21.95 -18.93 27.42
C ASP A 29 21.97 -17.38 27.41
N PRO A 30 22.12 -16.75 28.59
CA PRO A 30 22.15 -15.28 28.69
C PRO A 30 23.24 -14.61 27.84
N ASP A 31 24.38 -15.27 27.63
CA ASP A 31 25.49 -14.75 26.84
C ASP A 31 25.16 -14.67 25.33
N ARG A 32 24.12 -15.41 24.91
CA ARG A 32 23.66 -15.49 23.52
C ARG A 32 22.37 -14.72 23.23
N PHE A 33 21.79 -14.06 24.24
CA PHE A 33 20.51 -13.34 24.10
C PHE A 33 20.55 -12.30 22.98
N SER A 34 21.71 -11.66 22.77
CA SER A 34 21.89 -10.65 21.71
C SER A 34 21.92 -11.21 20.27
N GLU A 35 21.97 -12.54 20.11
CA GLU A 35 21.97 -13.19 18.78
C GLU A 35 20.60 -13.16 18.09
N VAL A 36 19.53 -12.80 18.80
CA VAL A 36 18.18 -12.75 18.28
C VAL A 36 17.51 -11.42 18.62
N THR A 37 16.59 -10.98 17.75
CA THR A 37 15.72 -9.85 18.05
C THR A 37 14.48 -10.29 18.82
N GLY A 38 13.78 -9.36 19.46
CA GLY A 38 12.52 -9.62 20.15
C GLY A 38 11.34 -9.95 19.21
N PHE A 39 11.52 -9.80 17.88
CA PHE A 39 10.48 -9.96 16.86
C PHE A 39 10.84 -11.11 15.91
N THR A 40 9.85 -11.56 15.11
CA THR A 40 10.18 -12.39 13.95
C THR A 40 11.09 -11.62 13.00
N ASN A 41 12.07 -12.32 12.42
CA ASN A 41 13.05 -11.70 11.54
C ASN A 41 13.48 -12.68 10.44
N PRO A 42 13.16 -12.43 9.17
CA PRO A 42 13.56 -13.27 8.04
C PRO A 42 15.09 -13.43 7.90
N ASP A 43 15.88 -12.48 8.39
CA ASP A 43 17.35 -12.57 8.38
C ASP A 43 17.87 -13.60 9.42
N GLU A 44 17.06 -13.91 10.45
CA GLU A 44 17.39 -14.93 11.46
C GLU A 44 16.92 -16.33 11.04
N SER A 45 15.78 -16.44 10.38
CA SER A 45 15.19 -17.73 10.01
C SER A 45 14.28 -17.63 8.79
N LYS A 46 14.44 -18.58 7.85
CA LYS A 46 13.54 -18.74 6.70
C LYS A 46 12.08 -19.04 7.08
N HIS A 47 11.81 -19.37 8.33
CA HIS A 47 10.47 -19.62 8.84
C HIS A 47 9.75 -18.35 9.25
N ASP A 48 10.47 -17.25 9.43
CA ASP A 48 9.90 -15.94 9.71
C ASP A 48 9.53 -15.24 8.40
N GLN A 49 8.34 -14.67 8.35
CA GLN A 49 7.86 -14.05 7.12
C GLN A 49 8.18 -12.54 7.08
N PHE A 50 8.09 -11.87 8.22
CA PHE A 50 8.25 -10.42 8.33
C PHE A 50 9.01 -10.04 9.59
N VAL A 51 9.67 -8.89 9.56
CA VAL A 51 10.00 -8.13 10.77
C VAL A 51 8.74 -7.37 11.16
N LEU A 52 8.11 -7.74 12.27
CA LEU A 52 6.82 -7.19 12.67
C LEU A 52 6.85 -6.77 14.15
N GLY A 53 7.05 -5.46 14.37
CA GLY A 53 7.15 -4.84 15.69
C GLY A 53 5.99 -3.91 16.04
N HIS A 54 5.24 -3.41 15.05
CA HIS A 54 4.03 -2.62 15.27
C HIS A 54 2.79 -3.52 15.21
N THR A 55 1.86 -3.29 16.13
CA THR A 55 0.69 -4.15 16.31
C THR A 55 -0.37 -3.96 15.24
N GLY A 56 -1.12 -5.04 14.94
CA GLY A 56 -2.37 -4.98 14.20
C GLY A 56 -2.31 -5.37 12.73
N THR A 57 -1.13 -5.55 12.14
CA THR A 57 -0.97 -5.75 10.68
C THR A 57 -0.91 -7.21 10.24
N SER A 58 -0.81 -8.16 11.17
CA SER A 58 -0.62 -9.58 10.85
C SER A 58 -1.71 -10.18 9.96
N ILE A 59 -2.97 -9.82 10.18
CA ILE A 59 -4.10 -10.29 9.37
C ILE A 59 -3.97 -9.77 7.94
N SER A 60 -3.68 -8.48 7.77
CA SER A 60 -3.53 -7.85 6.45
C SER A 60 -2.37 -8.46 5.64
N LEU A 61 -1.23 -8.69 6.29
CA LEU A 61 -0.06 -9.37 5.70
C LEU A 61 -0.40 -10.81 5.30
N ALA A 62 -1.13 -11.54 6.15
CA ALA A 62 -1.56 -12.90 5.87
C ALA A 62 -2.57 -12.95 4.69
N CYS A 63 -3.49 -12.00 4.59
CA CYS A 63 -4.38 -11.86 3.43
C CYS A 63 -3.55 -11.73 2.12
N GLY A 64 -2.48 -10.94 2.13
CA GLY A 64 -1.60 -10.79 0.97
C GLY A 64 -0.87 -12.08 0.59
N LEU A 65 -0.37 -12.84 1.58
CA LEU A 65 0.22 -14.16 1.34
C LEU A 65 -0.81 -15.15 0.75
N ALA A 66 -2.03 -15.17 1.30
CA ALA A 66 -3.12 -16.00 0.84
C ALA A 66 -3.52 -15.64 -0.60
N LYS A 67 -3.61 -14.36 -0.93
CA LYS A 67 -3.92 -13.89 -2.29
C LYS A 67 -2.96 -14.45 -3.33
N THR A 68 -1.66 -14.33 -3.10
CA THR A 68 -0.66 -14.88 -4.03
C THR A 68 -0.79 -16.39 -4.15
N ARG A 69 -0.94 -17.12 -3.02
CA ARG A 69 -1.17 -18.56 -3.02
C ARG A 69 -2.37 -18.94 -3.91
N ASP A 70 -3.48 -18.25 -3.75
CA ASP A 70 -4.73 -18.58 -4.45
C ASP A 70 -4.63 -18.27 -5.95
N MET A 71 -3.93 -17.20 -6.33
CA MET A 71 -3.70 -16.83 -7.72
C MET A 71 -2.72 -17.78 -8.44
N GLU A 72 -1.66 -18.21 -7.77
CA GLU A 72 -0.66 -19.13 -8.32
C GLU A 72 -1.09 -20.61 -8.20
N GLY A 73 -2.08 -20.89 -7.35
CA GLY A 73 -2.57 -22.23 -7.11
C GLY A 73 -1.49 -23.20 -6.60
N PRO A 74 -1.47 -24.47 -7.06
CA PRO A 74 -0.49 -25.46 -6.59
C PRO A 74 0.97 -25.08 -6.82
N ASN A 75 1.24 -24.16 -7.73
CA ASN A 75 2.60 -23.72 -8.07
C ASN A 75 3.19 -22.73 -7.07
N SER A 76 2.37 -22.10 -6.23
CA SER A 76 2.82 -21.13 -5.22
C SER A 76 3.81 -21.73 -4.20
N GLY A 77 3.73 -23.04 -3.97
CA GLY A 77 4.48 -23.70 -2.90
C GLY A 77 4.04 -23.30 -1.49
N ILE A 78 2.97 -22.48 -1.35
CA ILE A 78 2.40 -22.04 -0.08
C ILE A 78 1.27 -22.99 0.31
N GLY A 79 1.27 -23.43 1.59
CA GLY A 79 0.21 -24.24 2.19
C GLY A 79 -0.82 -23.37 2.91
N ASN A 80 -1.13 -23.73 4.16
CA ASN A 80 -1.99 -22.91 5.00
C ASN A 80 -1.33 -21.57 5.31
N VAL A 81 -2.13 -20.50 5.33
CA VAL A 81 -1.70 -19.17 5.75
C VAL A 81 -2.35 -18.86 7.09
N ILE A 82 -1.53 -18.50 8.08
CA ILE A 82 -1.94 -18.35 9.47
C ILE A 82 -1.51 -16.98 9.96
N ALA A 83 -2.44 -16.17 10.46
CA ALA A 83 -2.16 -14.97 11.24
C ALA A 83 -2.35 -15.28 12.72
N VAL A 84 -1.40 -14.90 13.57
CA VAL A 84 -1.53 -14.99 15.04
C VAL A 84 -1.59 -13.59 15.59
N ILE A 85 -2.71 -13.23 16.23
CA ILE A 85 -2.95 -11.90 16.77
C ILE A 85 -3.47 -11.97 18.20
N GLY A 86 -2.97 -11.09 19.07
CA GLY A 86 -3.43 -10.98 20.46
C GLY A 86 -4.63 -10.02 20.61
N ASP A 87 -5.30 -10.11 21.74
CA ASP A 87 -6.43 -9.27 22.14
C ASP A 87 -6.08 -7.77 22.16
N GLY A 88 -4.92 -7.41 22.72
CA GLY A 88 -4.44 -6.03 22.66
C GLY A 88 -4.21 -5.53 21.23
N SER A 89 -3.57 -6.33 20.38
CA SER A 89 -3.32 -6.00 18.97
C SER A 89 -4.60 -5.91 18.15
N LEU A 90 -5.59 -6.72 18.46
CA LEU A 90 -6.89 -6.71 17.78
C LEU A 90 -7.62 -5.36 17.95
N SER A 91 -7.31 -4.58 18.98
CA SER A 91 -7.89 -3.24 19.17
C SER A 91 -7.40 -2.19 18.16
N SER A 92 -6.39 -2.50 17.38
CA SER A 92 -5.86 -1.62 16.33
C SER A 92 -6.85 -1.46 15.17
N GLY A 93 -6.98 -0.24 14.65
CA GLY A 93 -7.84 0.03 13.48
C GLY A 93 -7.49 -0.83 12.27
N VAL A 94 -6.20 -1.02 11.98
CA VAL A 94 -5.75 -1.84 10.84
C VAL A 94 -6.09 -3.33 11.03
N ALA A 95 -6.20 -3.83 12.26
CA ALA A 95 -6.67 -5.19 12.51
C ALA A 95 -8.15 -5.35 12.12
N PHE A 96 -9.00 -4.34 12.41
CA PHE A 96 -10.39 -4.32 11.94
C PHE A 96 -10.50 -4.24 10.42
N GLU A 97 -9.66 -3.44 9.77
CA GLU A 97 -9.55 -3.41 8.31
C GLU A 97 -9.16 -4.79 7.77
N GLY A 98 -8.21 -5.46 8.43
CA GLY A 98 -7.77 -6.81 8.11
C GLY A 98 -8.89 -7.84 8.25
N LEU A 99 -9.66 -7.82 9.34
CA LEU A 99 -10.81 -8.72 9.54
C LEU A 99 -11.89 -8.50 8.47
N ASN A 100 -12.21 -7.25 8.16
CA ASN A 100 -13.18 -6.89 7.13
C ASN A 100 -12.79 -7.45 5.76
N ASN A 101 -11.51 -7.33 5.40
CA ASN A 101 -11.01 -7.79 4.11
C ASN A 101 -10.70 -9.31 4.10
N ALA A 102 -10.44 -9.94 5.24
CA ALA A 102 -10.20 -11.38 5.33
C ALA A 102 -11.43 -12.18 4.85
N ALA A 103 -12.64 -11.72 5.14
CA ALA A 103 -13.88 -12.35 4.67
C ALA A 103 -13.98 -12.30 3.12
N GLU A 104 -13.61 -11.19 2.51
CA GLU A 104 -13.62 -11.00 1.05
C GLU A 104 -12.46 -11.74 0.35
N GLN A 105 -11.31 -11.90 1.04
CA GLN A 105 -10.16 -12.63 0.50
C GLN A 105 -10.54 -14.06 0.11
N GLY A 106 -11.39 -14.72 0.92
CA GLY A 106 -11.75 -16.13 0.73
C GLY A 106 -10.56 -17.08 0.90
N GLY A 107 -10.71 -18.31 0.44
CA GLY A 107 -9.66 -19.31 0.48
C GLY A 107 -9.20 -19.69 1.91
N ASN A 108 -8.15 -20.50 2.03
CA ASN A 108 -7.61 -20.90 3.32
C ASN A 108 -6.86 -19.75 4.00
N LEU A 109 -7.44 -19.19 5.05
CA LEU A 109 -6.84 -18.21 5.94
C LEU A 109 -7.25 -18.50 7.37
N ILE A 110 -6.30 -18.84 8.22
CA ILE A 110 -6.56 -19.17 9.62
C ILE A 110 -6.09 -18.01 10.49
N ILE A 111 -7.01 -17.37 11.20
CA ILE A 111 -6.72 -16.29 12.13
C ILE A 111 -6.74 -16.87 13.54
N VAL A 112 -5.58 -17.06 14.15
CA VAL A 112 -5.46 -17.47 15.54
C VAL A 112 -5.56 -16.24 16.41
N PHE A 113 -6.69 -16.07 17.05
CA PHE A 113 -6.93 -14.99 18.00
C PHE A 113 -6.56 -15.46 19.40
N ASN A 114 -5.42 -14.97 19.91
CA ASN A 114 -4.90 -15.32 21.23
C ASN A 114 -5.41 -14.33 22.27
N ASP A 115 -6.48 -14.72 22.95
CA ASP A 115 -7.14 -13.93 24.00
C ASP A 115 -6.59 -14.36 25.36
N ASN A 116 -5.81 -13.52 25.99
CA ASN A 116 -5.26 -13.74 27.33
C ASN A 116 -5.71 -12.69 28.36
N GLU A 117 -6.72 -11.89 28.01
CA GLU A 117 -7.32 -10.85 28.84
C GLU A 117 -6.33 -9.76 29.29
N MET A 118 -5.23 -9.59 28.56
CA MET A 118 -4.16 -8.66 28.93
C MET A 118 -3.56 -7.94 27.72
N SER A 119 -3.75 -6.63 27.65
CA SER A 119 -2.86 -5.77 26.88
C SER A 119 -1.66 -5.30 27.75
N ILE A 120 -0.82 -4.38 27.25
CA ILE A 120 0.36 -3.90 27.97
C ILE A 120 -0.03 -3.20 29.29
N ALA A 121 -1.09 -2.36 29.24
CA ALA A 121 -1.50 -1.51 30.38
C ALA A 121 -2.93 -1.86 30.89
N GLY A 122 -3.56 -2.88 30.33
CA GLY A 122 -4.96 -3.26 30.57
C GLY A 122 -5.81 -3.14 29.31
N ASP A 123 -6.98 -3.72 29.33
CA ASP A 123 -7.90 -3.76 28.22
C ASP A 123 -8.80 -2.53 28.19
N PHE A 124 -8.67 -1.70 27.17
CA PHE A 124 -9.46 -0.49 26.98
C PHE A 124 -10.19 -0.53 25.65
N GLY A 125 -11.51 -0.32 25.69
CA GLY A 125 -12.34 -0.24 24.51
C GLY A 125 -13.59 -1.12 24.56
N GLY A 126 -14.56 -0.81 23.71
CA GLY A 126 -15.87 -1.46 23.72
C GLY A 126 -15.88 -2.92 23.31
N MET A 127 -14.84 -3.43 22.64
CA MET A 127 -14.79 -4.82 22.17
C MET A 127 -14.56 -5.85 23.28
N TYR A 128 -13.93 -5.47 24.39
CA TYR A 128 -13.56 -6.42 25.45
C TYR A 128 -14.76 -6.95 26.21
N GLY A 129 -15.85 -6.18 26.36
CA GLY A 129 -17.11 -6.67 26.91
C GLY A 129 -17.73 -7.82 26.10
N PRO A 130 -17.92 -7.68 24.78
CA PRO A 130 -18.27 -8.77 23.88
C PRO A 130 -17.32 -9.98 23.95
N LEU A 131 -16.00 -9.79 23.99
CA LEU A 131 -15.02 -10.86 24.11
C LEU A 131 -15.17 -11.63 25.44
N ALA A 132 -15.33 -10.93 26.56
CA ALA A 132 -15.60 -11.56 27.85
C ALA A 132 -16.86 -12.41 27.83
N ARG A 133 -17.94 -11.97 27.15
CA ARG A 133 -19.14 -12.79 26.96
C ARG A 133 -18.89 -14.03 26.09
N LEU A 134 -18.07 -13.93 25.07
CA LEU A 134 -17.68 -15.10 24.26
C LEU A 134 -16.94 -16.12 25.13
N ARG A 135 -15.94 -15.70 25.92
CA ARG A 135 -15.25 -16.59 26.85
C ARG A 135 -16.20 -17.24 27.83
N ALA A 136 -17.02 -16.46 28.54
CA ALA A 136 -17.96 -16.96 29.53
C ALA A 136 -19.01 -17.95 28.99
N SER A 137 -19.29 -17.88 27.69
CA SER A 137 -20.28 -18.76 27.03
C SER A 137 -19.63 -19.94 26.27
N GLY A 138 -18.33 -20.14 26.37
CA GLY A 138 -17.63 -21.13 25.53
C GLY A 138 -17.78 -20.86 24.04
N GLY A 139 -17.70 -19.57 23.65
CA GLY A 139 -17.74 -19.11 22.26
C GLY A 139 -19.14 -18.99 21.65
N THR A 140 -20.22 -19.25 22.40
CA THR A 140 -21.59 -19.31 21.82
C THR A 140 -22.39 -18.01 21.91
N ALA A 141 -21.92 -17.02 22.69
CA ALA A 141 -22.64 -15.75 22.87
C ALA A 141 -22.86 -15.00 21.56
N GLN A 142 -24.01 -14.31 21.49
CA GLN A 142 -24.33 -13.42 20.36
C GLN A 142 -24.56 -11.99 20.89
N PRO A 143 -24.23 -10.95 20.09
CA PRO A 143 -23.57 -11.04 18.80
C PRO A 143 -22.10 -11.44 18.94
N ASN A 144 -21.58 -12.23 17.99
CA ASN A 144 -20.20 -12.59 17.88
C ASN A 144 -19.50 -11.63 16.91
N LEU A 145 -18.45 -10.96 17.38
CA LEU A 145 -17.69 -9.98 16.59
C LEU A 145 -17.19 -10.57 15.26
N PHE A 146 -16.63 -11.76 15.29
CA PHE A 146 -16.01 -12.39 14.12
C PHE A 146 -17.06 -12.86 13.10
N ASN A 147 -18.17 -13.41 13.56
CA ASN A 147 -19.30 -13.75 12.70
C ASN A 147 -19.94 -12.50 12.06
N ALA A 148 -19.90 -11.35 12.74
CA ALA A 148 -20.39 -10.08 12.18
C ALA A 148 -19.58 -9.61 10.96
N PHE A 149 -18.30 -10.01 10.86
CA PHE A 149 -17.47 -9.81 9.66
C PHE A 149 -17.65 -10.90 8.59
N GLY A 150 -18.52 -11.91 8.82
CA GLY A 150 -18.71 -13.01 7.88
C GLY A 150 -17.67 -14.14 7.99
N LEU A 151 -16.86 -14.13 9.05
CA LEU A 151 -15.82 -15.13 9.29
C LEU A 151 -16.41 -16.35 10.03
N ASP A 152 -15.98 -17.55 9.68
CA ASP A 152 -16.24 -18.74 10.48
C ASP A 152 -15.46 -18.65 11.81
N TYR A 153 -15.97 -19.34 12.84
CA TYR A 153 -15.47 -19.14 14.20
C TYR A 153 -15.40 -20.45 14.98
N ARG A 154 -14.28 -20.68 15.65
CA ARG A 154 -14.04 -21.78 16.58
C ARG A 154 -13.50 -21.22 17.89
N TYR A 155 -13.97 -21.73 19.02
CA TYR A 155 -13.51 -21.36 20.34
C TYR A 155 -12.79 -22.51 21.02
N VAL A 156 -11.65 -22.23 21.65
CA VAL A 156 -10.84 -23.20 22.40
C VAL A 156 -10.58 -22.65 23.80
N GLU A 157 -11.28 -23.17 24.79
CA GLU A 157 -11.13 -22.75 26.19
C GLU A 157 -9.74 -23.12 26.76
N ALA A 158 -9.25 -24.32 26.47
CA ALA A 158 -7.96 -24.81 26.95
C ALA A 158 -6.80 -24.38 26.03
N GLY A 159 -6.64 -23.06 25.82
CA GLY A 159 -5.66 -22.50 24.88
C GLY A 159 -4.18 -22.71 25.26
N ASN A 160 -3.90 -23.15 26.48
CA ASN A 160 -2.55 -23.58 26.89
C ASN A 160 -2.34 -25.11 26.85
N ASP A 161 -3.38 -25.88 26.48
CA ASP A 161 -3.25 -27.33 26.30
C ASP A 161 -2.93 -27.69 24.85
N VAL A 162 -1.75 -28.32 24.66
CA VAL A 162 -1.24 -28.66 23.33
C VAL A 162 -2.18 -29.63 22.60
N SER A 163 -2.81 -30.58 23.32
CA SER A 163 -3.70 -31.57 22.70
C SER A 163 -4.98 -30.93 22.20
N ALA A 164 -5.55 -29.98 22.97
CA ALA A 164 -6.72 -29.22 22.57
C ALA A 164 -6.41 -28.32 21.34
N LEU A 165 -5.25 -27.69 21.33
CA LEU A 165 -4.81 -26.88 20.17
C LEU A 165 -4.59 -27.74 18.92
N VAL A 166 -3.94 -28.90 19.05
CA VAL A 166 -3.74 -29.83 17.92
C VAL A 166 -5.08 -30.26 17.33
N ALA A 167 -6.04 -30.65 18.18
CA ALA A 167 -7.38 -31.03 17.73
C ALA A 167 -8.09 -29.89 16.98
N ALA A 168 -8.06 -28.68 17.54
CA ALA A 168 -8.67 -27.50 16.89
C ALA A 168 -8.01 -27.17 15.54
N PHE A 169 -6.69 -27.23 15.44
CA PHE A 169 -5.99 -26.97 14.18
C PHE A 169 -6.17 -28.09 13.15
N GLU A 170 -6.37 -29.34 13.58
CA GLU A 170 -6.73 -30.42 12.65
C GLU A 170 -8.11 -30.22 12.01
N GLU A 171 -9.06 -29.62 12.72
CA GLU A 171 -10.38 -29.30 12.19
C GLU A 171 -10.34 -28.22 11.11
N VAL A 172 -9.46 -27.24 11.24
CA VAL A 172 -9.36 -26.09 10.33
C VAL A 172 -8.22 -26.21 9.31
N ARG A 173 -7.40 -27.24 9.42
CA ARG A 173 -6.34 -27.50 8.45
C ARG A 173 -6.94 -27.74 7.08
N ASP A 174 -6.38 -27.04 6.10
CA ASP A 174 -6.80 -27.14 4.70
C ASP A 174 -8.27 -26.73 4.44
N ILE A 175 -8.86 -25.94 5.36
CA ILE A 175 -10.20 -25.33 5.17
C ILE A 175 -10.16 -24.40 3.95
N ASP A 176 -11.26 -24.28 3.22
CA ASP A 176 -11.36 -23.52 1.97
C ASP A 176 -11.92 -22.10 2.11
N HIS A 177 -12.09 -21.64 3.32
CA HIS A 177 -12.59 -20.31 3.66
C HIS A 177 -11.91 -19.75 4.91
N PRO A 178 -11.98 -18.43 5.17
CA PRO A 178 -11.37 -17.81 6.35
C PRO A 178 -12.05 -18.23 7.64
N VAL A 179 -11.25 -18.55 8.65
CA VAL A 179 -11.72 -18.96 9.97
C VAL A 179 -10.94 -18.29 11.09
N VAL A 180 -11.64 -17.90 12.16
CA VAL A 180 -11.04 -17.44 13.40
C VAL A 180 -11.03 -18.60 14.42
N VAL A 181 -9.84 -18.96 14.88
CA VAL A 181 -9.64 -19.88 16.01
C VAL A 181 -9.32 -19.01 17.23
N HIS A 182 -10.32 -18.78 18.05
CA HIS A 182 -10.22 -18.00 19.28
C HIS A 182 -9.73 -18.91 20.40
N ILE A 183 -8.48 -18.74 20.81
CA ILE A 183 -7.89 -19.51 21.91
C ILE A 183 -7.85 -18.65 23.18
N HIS A 184 -8.41 -19.17 24.26
CA HIS A 184 -8.34 -18.54 25.58
C HIS A 184 -7.10 -19.04 26.30
N THR A 185 -6.15 -18.14 26.56
CA THR A 185 -4.84 -18.49 27.15
C THR A 185 -4.57 -17.75 28.45
N LEU A 186 -3.73 -18.34 29.28
CA LEU A 186 -3.19 -17.67 30.44
C LEU A 186 -1.78 -17.18 30.12
N LYS A 187 -1.58 -15.86 30.11
CA LYS A 187 -0.26 -15.25 29.87
C LYS A 187 0.73 -15.68 30.98
N GLY A 188 1.89 -16.18 30.58
CA GLY A 188 2.90 -16.68 31.51
C GLY A 188 2.57 -18.05 32.13
N ALA A 189 1.67 -18.85 31.53
CA ALA A 189 1.43 -20.22 31.96
C ALA A 189 2.73 -21.03 31.94
N GLY A 190 3.03 -21.75 33.04
CA GLY A 190 4.27 -22.52 33.23
C GLY A 190 5.46 -21.71 33.75
N TYR A 191 5.30 -20.42 34.03
CA TYR A 191 6.31 -19.61 34.72
C TYR A 191 6.04 -19.57 36.22
N ASP A 192 6.93 -20.16 37.00
CA ASP A 192 6.78 -20.31 38.47
C ASP A 192 7.43 -19.17 39.29
N GLY A 193 7.62 -17.98 38.70
CA GLY A 193 8.17 -16.82 39.39
C GLY A 193 7.26 -16.31 40.51
N GLU A 194 7.80 -16.12 41.72
CA GLU A 194 7.04 -15.72 42.93
C GLU A 194 6.29 -14.36 42.77
N GLU A 195 6.72 -13.48 41.89
CA GLU A 195 6.09 -12.15 41.71
C GLU A 195 4.78 -12.17 40.91
N THR A 196 4.49 -13.23 40.14
CA THR A 196 3.34 -13.28 39.23
C THR A 196 2.04 -13.76 39.90
N HIS A 197 2.09 -14.41 41.06
CA HIS A 197 0.88 -14.92 41.72
C HIS A 197 0.10 -13.84 42.49
N ALA A 198 0.77 -12.85 43.06
CA ALA A 198 0.12 -11.77 43.79
C ALA A 198 -0.61 -10.78 42.85
N ASP A 199 -0.01 -10.47 41.71
CA ASP A 199 -0.60 -9.56 40.71
C ASP A 199 -1.77 -10.19 39.96
N ARG A 200 -1.78 -11.53 39.75
CA ARG A 200 -2.88 -12.24 39.09
C ARG A 200 -4.15 -12.31 39.95
N GLN A 201 -4.02 -12.44 41.27
CA GLN A 201 -5.19 -12.46 42.15
C GLN A 201 -5.85 -11.09 42.32
N THR A 202 -5.09 -10.00 42.19
CA THR A 202 -5.62 -8.63 42.23
C THR A 202 -6.23 -8.19 40.91
N ALA A 203 -5.73 -8.69 39.76
CA ALA A 203 -6.31 -8.40 38.45
C ALA A 203 -7.62 -9.15 38.17
N SER A 204 -7.77 -10.38 38.71
CA SER A 204 -9.00 -11.16 38.56
C SER A 204 -10.11 -10.82 39.57
N ALA A 205 -9.82 -9.99 40.57
CA ALA A 205 -10.75 -9.69 41.68
C ALA A 205 -11.47 -8.34 41.58
N SER A 206 -11.32 -7.60 40.52
CA SER A 206 -12.13 -6.40 40.30
C SER A 206 -13.16 -6.64 39.20
N PRO A 207 -14.43 -6.96 39.57
CA PRO A 207 -15.47 -6.69 38.62
C PRO A 207 -15.52 -5.18 38.45
N VAL A 208 -15.14 -4.70 37.27
CA VAL A 208 -15.36 -3.32 36.89
C VAL A 208 -16.87 -3.13 36.85
N SER A 209 -17.43 -2.65 37.95
CA SER A 209 -18.77 -2.08 37.95
C SER A 209 -18.67 -0.82 37.08
N PHE A 210 -19.28 -0.86 35.93
CA PHE A 210 -19.54 0.33 35.14
C PHE A 210 -20.60 1.17 35.86
N ASP A 211 -20.23 1.82 36.94
CA ASP A 211 -20.91 3.00 37.42
C ASP A 211 -20.40 4.19 36.63
N SER A 212 -21.13 4.52 35.60
CA SER A 212 -20.92 5.73 34.82
C SER A 212 -21.06 6.95 35.76
N PRO A 213 -20.10 7.88 35.82
CA PRO A 213 -20.22 9.08 36.65
C PRO A 213 -21.23 10.11 36.12
N THR A 214 -21.99 9.79 35.10
CA THR A 214 -23.09 10.59 34.60
C THR A 214 -24.37 9.81 34.86
N GLY A 215 -25.09 10.18 35.91
CA GLY A 215 -26.34 9.57 36.36
C GLY A 215 -27.50 9.68 35.34
N VAL A 216 -27.39 8.93 34.25
CA VAL A 216 -28.49 8.68 33.32
C VAL A 216 -28.88 7.21 33.47
N HIS A 217 -29.92 6.99 34.24
CA HIS A 217 -30.57 5.67 34.32
C HIS A 217 -31.25 5.32 32.99
N PRO A 218 -31.14 4.08 32.51
CA PRO A 218 -31.78 3.64 31.26
C PRO A 218 -33.24 3.20 31.52
N THR A 219 -34.07 4.11 32.01
CA THR A 219 -35.53 3.85 32.18
C THR A 219 -36.39 5.05 31.84
N ASP A 220 -35.99 5.87 30.88
CA ASP A 220 -36.94 6.78 30.29
C ASP A 220 -37.28 6.33 28.87
N ASN A 221 -38.45 5.69 28.82
CA ASN A 221 -39.22 5.34 27.65
C ASN A 221 -39.40 6.60 26.79
N VAL A 222 -38.52 6.87 25.83
CA VAL A 222 -38.81 7.79 24.77
C VAL A 222 -39.37 6.99 23.60
N ASN A 223 -40.67 7.04 23.52
CA ASN A 223 -41.46 6.54 22.43
C ASN A 223 -41.16 7.33 21.17
N HIS A 224 -40.16 6.91 20.40
CA HIS A 224 -39.93 7.40 19.04
C HIS A 224 -40.70 6.54 18.06
N SER A 225 -42.02 6.80 17.99
CA SER A 225 -42.84 6.45 16.86
C SER A 225 -42.71 7.49 15.76
N GLU A 226 -41.61 7.52 15.09
CA GLU A 226 -41.53 8.02 13.72
C GLU A 226 -40.60 7.08 12.95
N PRO A 227 -41.10 6.42 11.90
CA PRO A 227 -40.25 5.58 11.09
C PRO A 227 -39.31 6.51 10.27
N TRP A 228 -38.03 6.28 10.41
CA TRP A 228 -37.06 6.73 9.41
C TRP A 228 -37.51 6.13 8.08
N HIS A 229 -38.04 6.97 7.20
CA HIS A 229 -38.16 6.62 5.81
C HIS A 229 -36.75 6.52 5.24
N SER A 230 -36.16 5.32 5.38
CA SER A 230 -35.15 4.87 4.44
C SER A 230 -35.94 4.65 3.14
N ASP A 231 -35.78 5.54 2.17
CA ASP A 231 -36.11 5.22 0.80
C ASP A 231 -35.24 4.02 0.42
N HIS A 232 -35.87 2.86 0.56
CA HIS A 232 -35.29 1.59 0.19
C HIS A 232 -35.01 1.62 -1.31
N CYS A 233 -33.74 1.50 -1.70
CA CYS A 233 -33.41 0.80 -2.91
C CYS A 233 -33.91 -0.64 -2.72
N ASN A 234 -35.10 -0.92 -3.22
CA ASN A 234 -35.64 -2.27 -3.30
C ASN A 234 -34.75 -3.07 -4.25
N LEU A 235 -33.91 -3.95 -3.68
CA LEU A 235 -33.11 -4.93 -4.40
C LEU A 235 -33.99 -6.13 -4.83
N SER A 236 -35.05 -5.90 -5.59
CA SER A 236 -35.75 -6.92 -6.34
C SER A 236 -36.22 -6.30 -7.66
N ASP A 237 -35.68 -6.79 -8.76
CA ASP A 237 -36.17 -6.68 -10.14
C ASP A 237 -35.80 -5.45 -10.96
N HIS A 238 -34.61 -4.84 -10.78
CA HIS A 238 -34.06 -3.99 -11.85
C HIS A 238 -32.56 -4.22 -11.98
N GLU A 239 -32.12 -4.43 -13.23
CA GLU A 239 -30.72 -4.37 -13.60
C GLU A 239 -30.11 -3.05 -13.08
N PRO A 240 -28.88 -3.06 -12.53
CA PRO A 240 -28.26 -1.84 -12.03
C PRO A 240 -28.04 -0.89 -13.20
N HIS A 241 -28.76 0.22 -13.23
CA HIS A 241 -28.41 1.36 -14.09
C HIS A 241 -27.08 1.94 -13.60
N GLU A 242 -26.02 1.57 -14.29
CA GLU A 242 -24.63 1.97 -14.08
C GLU A 242 -24.43 3.48 -14.27
N GLY A 243 -24.86 4.31 -13.50
CA GLY A 243 -24.66 5.76 -13.63
C GLY A 243 -25.10 6.53 -12.39
N GLN A 244 -25.83 5.90 -11.50
CA GLN A 244 -26.44 6.63 -10.39
C GLN A 244 -25.72 6.50 -9.04
N CYS A 245 -24.85 5.51 -8.82
CA CYS A 245 -24.10 5.40 -7.58
C CYS A 245 -22.83 6.27 -7.52
N GLU A 246 -22.25 6.64 -8.66
CA GLU A 246 -21.11 7.58 -8.69
C GLU A 246 -21.54 9.06 -8.58
N ALA A 247 -22.85 9.36 -8.65
CA ALA A 247 -23.40 10.71 -8.63
C ALA A 247 -23.71 11.27 -7.23
N SER A 248 -23.37 10.57 -6.15
CA SER A 248 -23.69 11.03 -4.79
C SER A 248 -22.75 12.12 -4.25
N HIS A 249 -21.68 12.45 -4.96
CA HIS A 249 -20.88 13.62 -4.66
C HIS A 249 -21.40 14.78 -5.51
N TRP A 250 -21.88 15.83 -4.85
CA TRP A 250 -22.32 17.06 -5.52
C TRP A 250 -21.25 17.55 -6.49
N GLN A 251 -21.49 17.43 -7.78
CA GLN A 251 -20.65 18.00 -8.83
C GLN A 251 -21.37 19.22 -9.38
N ASN A 252 -20.67 20.36 -9.39
CA ASN A 252 -21.17 21.54 -10.06
C ASN A 252 -21.40 21.20 -11.55
N PRO A 253 -22.66 21.24 -12.06
CA PRO A 253 -22.95 20.86 -13.45
C PRO A 253 -22.28 21.80 -14.47
N ASP A 254 -21.95 23.04 -14.09
CA ASP A 254 -21.23 23.98 -14.96
C ASP A 254 -19.71 23.65 -15.05
N ALA A 255 -19.20 22.80 -14.19
CA ALA A 255 -17.80 22.38 -14.22
C ALA A 255 -17.50 21.29 -15.27
N ALA A 256 -18.53 20.69 -15.87
CA ALA A 256 -18.37 19.59 -16.83
C ALA A 256 -18.18 20.05 -18.28
N ILE A 257 -18.44 21.32 -18.59
CA ILE A 257 -18.36 21.85 -19.96
C ILE A 257 -16.92 22.35 -20.20
N GLY A 258 -16.13 21.56 -20.93
CA GLY A 258 -14.83 22.01 -21.46
C GLY A 258 -13.63 21.82 -20.53
N LYS A 259 -13.70 21.00 -19.47
CA LYS A 259 -12.51 20.62 -18.72
C LYS A 259 -11.61 19.74 -19.59
N PRO A 260 -10.30 20.04 -19.63
CA PRO A 260 -9.31 19.11 -20.18
C PRO A 260 -9.43 17.75 -19.47
N ASP A 261 -9.03 16.65 -20.14
CA ASP A 261 -9.05 15.32 -19.53
C ASP A 261 -8.33 15.36 -18.18
N ASP A 262 -8.95 14.83 -17.14
CA ASP A 262 -8.35 14.73 -15.82
C ASP A 262 -7.03 13.91 -15.92
N PRO A 263 -5.86 14.48 -15.55
CA PRO A 263 -4.58 13.80 -15.68
C PRO A 263 -4.54 12.47 -14.92
N ARG A 264 -5.24 12.35 -13.78
CA ARG A 264 -5.37 11.09 -13.05
C ARG A 264 -6.00 10.01 -13.92
N LYS A 265 -7.14 10.36 -14.57
CA LYS A 265 -7.83 9.42 -15.45
C LYS A 265 -7.00 9.09 -16.69
N HIS A 266 -6.27 10.06 -17.23
CA HIS A 266 -5.41 9.88 -18.39
C HIS A 266 -4.27 8.90 -18.09
N TYR A 267 -3.44 9.21 -17.11
CA TYR A 267 -2.26 8.40 -16.76
C TYR A 267 -2.66 7.09 -16.07
N GLY A 268 -3.75 7.06 -15.31
CA GLY A 268 -4.28 5.83 -14.73
C GLY A 268 -4.71 4.82 -15.78
N LYS A 269 -5.49 5.24 -16.79
CA LYS A 269 -5.83 4.38 -17.94
C LYS A 269 -4.59 3.88 -18.66
N MET A 270 -3.58 4.74 -18.83
CA MET A 270 -2.31 4.40 -19.47
C MET A 270 -1.55 3.33 -18.68
N ALA A 271 -1.48 3.46 -17.35
CA ALA A 271 -0.87 2.45 -16.49
C ALA A 271 -1.60 1.11 -16.57
N MET A 272 -2.93 1.13 -16.48
CA MET A 272 -3.74 -0.09 -16.57
C MET A 272 -3.58 -0.77 -17.93
N ALA A 273 -3.54 -0.02 -19.01
CA ALA A 273 -3.29 -0.54 -20.36
C ALA A 273 -1.89 -1.18 -20.52
N ALA A 274 -0.90 -0.72 -19.74
CA ALA A 274 0.44 -1.31 -19.71
C ALA A 274 0.51 -2.59 -18.85
N LEU A 275 -0.28 -2.69 -17.79
CA LEU A 275 -0.28 -3.83 -16.87
C LEU A 275 -1.16 -4.99 -17.35
N GLU A 276 -2.35 -4.70 -17.87
CA GLU A 276 -3.37 -5.70 -18.24
C GLU A 276 -2.83 -6.83 -19.17
N PRO A 277 -2.04 -6.55 -20.23
CA PRO A 277 -1.53 -7.60 -21.11
C PRO A 277 -0.59 -8.60 -20.42
N ARG A 278 -0.07 -8.25 -19.24
CA ARG A 278 0.88 -9.07 -18.48
C ARG A 278 0.19 -10.09 -17.58
N PHE A 279 -1.08 -9.91 -17.24
CA PHE A 279 -1.80 -10.75 -16.27
C PHE A 279 -1.76 -12.25 -16.63
N ALA A 280 -1.90 -12.58 -17.91
CA ALA A 280 -1.86 -13.98 -18.35
C ALA A 280 -0.50 -14.66 -18.13
N ALA A 281 0.60 -13.89 -18.13
CA ALA A 281 1.95 -14.41 -17.95
C ALA A 281 2.47 -14.24 -16.51
N GLU A 282 1.86 -13.35 -15.75
CA GLU A 282 2.28 -12.97 -14.40
C GLU A 282 1.08 -13.07 -13.42
N PRO A 283 0.72 -14.29 -12.98
CA PRO A 283 -0.45 -14.50 -12.12
C PRO A 283 -0.37 -13.75 -10.78
N GLY A 284 0.84 -13.47 -10.28
CA GLY A 284 1.04 -12.69 -9.06
C GLY A 284 1.02 -11.16 -9.24
N LEU A 285 0.76 -10.64 -10.46
CA LEU A 285 0.61 -9.19 -10.68
C LEU A 285 -0.80 -8.76 -10.26
N VAL A 286 -0.89 -7.89 -9.25
CA VAL A 286 -2.17 -7.46 -8.64
C VAL A 286 -2.22 -5.95 -8.51
N VAL A 287 -3.29 -5.34 -9.00
CA VAL A 287 -3.62 -3.93 -8.81
C VAL A 287 -4.57 -3.81 -7.61
N ILE A 288 -4.21 -2.98 -6.64
CA ILE A 288 -4.94 -2.77 -5.40
C ILE A 288 -5.35 -1.29 -5.34
N SER A 289 -6.62 -1.00 -5.17
CA SER A 289 -7.08 0.38 -5.04
C SER A 289 -8.05 0.52 -3.88
N PRO A 290 -7.67 1.21 -2.79
CA PRO A 290 -8.59 1.46 -1.69
C PRO A 290 -9.62 2.52 -2.11
N ALA A 291 -10.85 2.09 -2.42
CA ALA A 291 -12.09 2.83 -2.61
C ALA A 291 -12.12 3.94 -3.69
N THR A 292 -11.03 4.20 -4.42
CA THR A 292 -10.99 5.34 -5.37
C THR A 292 -10.59 4.97 -6.81
N PRO A 293 -11.02 3.80 -7.35
CA PRO A 293 -10.55 3.37 -8.67
C PRO A 293 -10.97 4.31 -9.80
N GLY A 294 -12.22 4.72 -9.85
CA GLY A 294 -12.76 5.55 -10.94
C GLY A 294 -12.09 6.91 -11.06
N SER A 295 -11.82 7.57 -9.94
CA SER A 295 -11.10 8.86 -9.89
C SER A 295 -9.69 8.75 -10.45
N ASN A 296 -9.05 7.60 -10.29
CA ASN A 296 -7.68 7.33 -10.70
C ASN A 296 -7.59 6.59 -12.06
N GLY A 297 -8.66 6.62 -12.86
CA GLY A 297 -8.66 6.05 -14.20
C GLY A 297 -8.67 4.52 -14.26
N ILE A 298 -8.89 3.84 -13.14
CA ILE A 298 -9.07 2.38 -13.05
C ILE A 298 -10.55 2.11 -13.35
N THR A 299 -10.88 1.98 -14.63
CA THR A 299 -12.28 1.95 -15.09
C THR A 299 -12.99 0.66 -14.69
N HIS A 300 -14.33 0.67 -14.74
CA HIS A 300 -15.14 -0.52 -14.47
C HIS A 300 -14.79 -1.64 -15.44
N GLU A 301 -14.69 -1.35 -16.73
CA GLU A 301 -14.35 -2.34 -17.74
C GLU A 301 -12.96 -2.96 -17.53
N PHE A 302 -11.98 -2.18 -17.06
CA PHE A 302 -10.69 -2.73 -16.67
C PHE A 302 -10.85 -3.70 -15.49
N ARG A 303 -11.58 -3.28 -14.43
CA ARG A 303 -11.77 -4.12 -13.23
C ARG A 303 -12.45 -5.45 -13.54
N GLU A 304 -13.46 -5.45 -14.41
CA GLU A 304 -14.13 -6.66 -14.88
C GLU A 304 -13.16 -7.59 -15.62
N ARG A 305 -12.38 -7.06 -16.57
CA ARG A 305 -11.41 -7.88 -17.32
C ARG A 305 -10.24 -8.35 -16.47
N ALA A 306 -9.79 -7.53 -15.51
CA ALA A 306 -8.71 -7.87 -14.60
C ALA A 306 -9.09 -9.02 -13.65
N GLY A 307 -10.38 -9.13 -13.27
CA GLY A 307 -10.86 -10.19 -12.39
C GLY A 307 -10.02 -10.30 -11.11
N ALA A 308 -9.43 -11.46 -10.86
CA ALA A 308 -8.60 -11.71 -9.67
C ALA A 308 -7.35 -10.82 -9.57
N HIS A 309 -6.90 -10.20 -10.66
CA HIS A 309 -5.76 -9.28 -10.68
C HIS A 309 -6.10 -7.86 -10.19
N TYR A 310 -7.36 -7.59 -9.88
CA TYR A 310 -7.81 -6.35 -9.27
C TYR A 310 -8.43 -6.61 -7.90
N VAL A 311 -8.08 -5.78 -6.92
CA VAL A 311 -8.65 -5.83 -5.57
C VAL A 311 -9.02 -4.43 -5.13
N ASP A 312 -10.30 -4.23 -4.79
CA ASP A 312 -10.76 -3.07 -4.03
C ASP A 312 -10.83 -3.47 -2.55
N THR A 313 -10.11 -2.75 -1.73
CA THR A 313 -10.08 -3.04 -0.27
C THR A 313 -11.08 -2.20 0.52
N GLY A 314 -11.87 -1.36 -0.16
CA GLY A 314 -12.69 -0.35 0.51
C GLY A 314 -11.85 0.81 1.07
N ILE A 315 -12.41 1.61 1.98
CA ILE A 315 -11.68 2.74 2.61
C ILE A 315 -10.76 2.18 3.70
N THR A 316 -9.67 1.52 3.30
CA THR A 316 -8.74 0.81 4.17
C THR A 316 -7.30 0.92 3.65
N GLU A 317 -6.77 2.12 3.58
CA GLU A 317 -5.45 2.38 3.01
C GLU A 317 -4.33 1.65 3.76
N SER A 318 -4.41 1.57 5.08
CA SER A 318 -3.43 0.86 5.92
C SER A 318 -3.40 -0.63 5.60
N HIS A 319 -4.59 -1.25 5.48
CA HIS A 319 -4.71 -2.64 5.03
C HIS A 319 -4.15 -2.83 3.63
N ALA A 320 -4.48 -1.96 2.67
CA ALA A 320 -4.04 -2.07 1.29
C ALA A 320 -2.50 -2.12 1.17
N VAL A 321 -1.80 -1.28 1.94
CA VAL A 321 -0.33 -1.25 1.97
C VAL A 321 0.25 -2.51 2.62
N ALA A 322 -0.27 -2.93 3.76
CA ALA A 322 0.17 -4.16 4.44
C ALA A 322 -0.15 -5.42 3.60
N TYR A 323 -1.33 -5.46 2.98
CA TYR A 323 -1.74 -6.52 2.07
C TYR A 323 -0.79 -6.64 0.87
N ALA A 324 -0.42 -5.51 0.26
CA ALA A 324 0.57 -5.48 -0.83
C ALA A 324 1.94 -6.02 -0.38
N ALA A 325 2.39 -5.67 0.83
CA ALA A 325 3.62 -6.23 1.39
C ALA A 325 3.53 -7.76 1.55
N GLY A 326 2.37 -8.27 1.93
CA GLY A 326 2.10 -9.71 1.98
C GLY A 326 2.19 -10.39 0.61
N ILE A 327 1.60 -9.79 -0.43
CA ILE A 327 1.69 -10.27 -1.82
C ILE A 327 3.15 -10.29 -2.29
N ALA A 328 3.88 -9.17 -2.07
CA ALA A 328 5.30 -9.08 -2.43
C ALA A 328 6.15 -10.15 -1.73
N ARG A 329 5.89 -10.42 -0.46
CA ARG A 329 6.58 -11.45 0.31
C ARG A 329 6.33 -12.86 -0.22
N ALA A 330 5.15 -13.11 -0.77
CA ALA A 330 4.81 -14.37 -1.42
C ALA A 330 5.39 -14.52 -2.84
N GLY A 331 6.05 -13.49 -3.36
CA GLY A 331 6.66 -13.49 -4.71
C GLY A 331 5.81 -12.80 -5.77
N GLY A 332 4.63 -12.27 -5.42
CA GLY A 332 3.79 -11.51 -6.34
C GLY A 332 4.32 -10.10 -6.61
N THR A 333 3.66 -9.41 -7.53
CA THR A 333 3.99 -8.04 -7.97
C THR A 333 2.80 -7.12 -7.70
N PRO A 334 2.66 -6.58 -6.48
CA PRO A 334 1.56 -5.69 -6.13
C PRO A 334 1.78 -4.27 -6.62
N VAL A 335 0.68 -3.63 -7.06
CA VAL A 335 0.61 -2.21 -7.42
C VAL A 335 -0.50 -1.57 -6.62
N VAL A 336 -0.18 -0.70 -5.67
CA VAL A 336 -1.16 0.05 -4.86
C VAL A 336 -1.40 1.41 -5.49
N ALA A 337 -2.65 1.74 -5.77
CA ALA A 337 -3.03 2.92 -6.53
C ALA A 337 -4.14 3.71 -5.81
N THR A 338 -3.80 4.87 -5.23
CA THR A 338 -4.78 5.80 -4.66
C THR A 338 -4.27 7.25 -4.67
N THR A 339 -5.04 8.16 -4.13
CA THR A 339 -4.70 9.59 -4.06
C THR A 339 -3.65 9.86 -2.98
N ALA A 340 -2.66 10.70 -3.27
CA ALA A 340 -1.54 11.07 -2.39
C ALA A 340 -1.95 11.38 -0.96
N SER A 341 -2.98 12.21 -0.78
CA SER A 341 -3.47 12.59 0.55
C SER A 341 -4.01 11.42 1.38
N PHE A 342 -4.49 10.35 0.73
CA PHE A 342 -5.02 9.18 1.43
C PHE A 342 -3.92 8.26 1.94
N PHE A 343 -2.78 8.23 1.29
CA PHE A 343 -1.61 7.48 1.76
C PHE A 343 -1.10 7.95 3.13
N GLN A 344 -1.44 9.16 3.57
CA GLN A 344 -1.09 9.63 4.93
C GLN A 344 -1.63 8.70 6.02
N ARG A 345 -2.78 8.04 5.80
CA ARG A 345 -3.33 7.05 6.75
C ARG A 345 -2.46 5.80 6.88
N ALA A 346 -1.66 5.49 5.88
CA ALA A 346 -0.84 4.29 5.80
C ALA A 346 0.66 4.56 6.03
N TYR A 347 1.04 5.74 6.57
CA TYR A 347 2.44 6.12 6.71
C TYR A 347 3.25 5.12 7.54
N ASP A 348 2.68 4.60 8.63
CA ASP A 348 3.29 3.56 9.45
C ASP A 348 3.54 2.26 8.66
N GLN A 349 2.57 1.85 7.83
CA GLN A 349 2.69 0.64 7.01
C GLN A 349 3.74 0.80 5.89
N PHE A 350 3.94 1.98 5.37
CA PHE A 350 5.06 2.24 4.45
C PHE A 350 6.41 2.03 5.14
N PHE A 351 6.54 2.47 6.38
CA PHE A 351 7.76 2.27 7.14
C PHE A 351 7.90 0.81 7.59
N GLN A 352 6.91 0.29 8.31
CA GLN A 352 6.97 -1.02 8.95
C GLN A 352 6.91 -2.18 7.94
N GLU A 353 5.89 -2.21 7.08
CA GLU A 353 5.65 -3.34 6.19
C GLU A 353 6.47 -3.27 4.91
N MET A 354 6.68 -2.07 4.38
CA MET A 354 7.41 -1.92 3.12
C MET A 354 8.91 -1.69 3.33
N SER A 355 9.31 -0.67 4.12
CA SER A 355 10.69 -0.26 4.25
C SER A 355 11.53 -1.29 5.02
N LEU A 356 11.16 -1.60 6.28
CA LEU A 356 11.91 -2.56 7.11
C LEU A 356 11.96 -3.96 6.48
N ASN A 357 10.88 -4.37 5.82
CA ASN A 357 10.79 -5.67 5.16
C ASN A 357 11.33 -5.66 3.72
N ARG A 358 11.77 -4.51 3.21
CA ARG A 358 12.24 -4.34 1.83
C ARG A 358 11.24 -4.90 0.81
N SER A 359 9.95 -4.71 1.09
CA SER A 359 8.87 -5.27 0.27
C SER A 359 8.82 -4.57 -1.08
N ARG A 360 8.91 -5.34 -2.16
CA ARG A 360 8.85 -4.82 -3.54
C ARG A 360 7.40 -4.50 -3.91
N VAL A 361 6.91 -3.39 -3.42
CA VAL A 361 5.58 -2.87 -3.72
C VAL A 361 5.74 -1.63 -4.61
N THR A 362 4.97 -1.58 -5.68
CA THR A 362 4.85 -0.39 -6.51
C THR A 362 3.66 0.43 -6.02
N VAL A 363 3.86 1.71 -5.80
CA VAL A 363 2.84 2.66 -5.38
C VAL A 363 2.63 3.67 -6.51
N LEU A 364 1.39 3.81 -6.98
CA LEU A 364 0.98 4.86 -7.90
C LEU A 364 0.34 5.98 -7.09
N ASP A 365 1.09 7.06 -6.94
CA ASP A 365 0.73 8.22 -6.12
C ASP A 365 0.01 9.26 -6.98
N PHE A 366 -1.34 9.21 -6.98
CA PHE A 366 -2.18 10.09 -7.77
C PHE A 366 -2.42 11.43 -7.08
N LEU A 367 -2.53 12.50 -7.86
CA LEU A 367 -2.80 13.84 -7.36
C LEU A 367 -1.70 14.34 -6.39
N GLY A 368 -0.45 13.94 -6.64
CA GLY A 368 0.70 14.44 -5.90
C GLY A 368 0.93 15.92 -6.15
N GLY A 369 1.47 16.62 -5.15
CA GLY A 369 1.78 18.03 -5.22
C GLY A 369 0.59 18.96 -4.95
N LEU A 370 0.77 20.21 -5.34
CA LEU A 370 -0.25 21.26 -5.21
C LEU A 370 -1.35 20.99 -6.24
N SER A 371 -2.39 20.30 -5.82
CA SER A 371 -3.58 20.11 -6.63
C SER A 371 -4.55 21.25 -6.43
N GLY A 372 -5.22 21.70 -7.50
CA GLY A 372 -6.23 22.75 -7.43
C GLY A 372 -7.59 22.31 -6.90
N SER A 373 -7.70 21.14 -6.23
CA SER A 373 -8.98 20.61 -5.78
C SER A 373 -9.45 21.30 -4.50
N ASP A 374 -8.97 20.89 -3.36
CA ASP A 374 -9.30 21.44 -2.05
C ASP A 374 -8.21 21.05 -1.02
N ASN A 375 -8.29 21.63 0.17
CA ASN A 375 -7.30 21.42 1.23
C ASN A 375 -7.27 19.97 1.76
N THR A 376 -8.34 19.21 1.58
CA THR A 376 -8.45 17.83 2.08
C THR A 376 -7.90 16.80 1.11
N HIS A 377 -7.74 17.16 -0.17
CA HIS A 377 -7.27 16.28 -1.24
C HIS A 377 -5.96 16.79 -1.87
N SER A 378 -5.23 17.66 -1.18
CA SER A 378 -3.92 18.13 -1.63
C SER A 378 -2.83 17.11 -1.38
N GLY A 379 -2.04 16.81 -2.40
CA GLY A 379 -0.85 15.98 -2.31
C GLY A 379 0.43 16.74 -1.95
N ALA A 380 0.33 17.98 -1.45
CA ALA A 380 1.50 18.83 -1.17
C ALA A 380 2.56 18.22 -0.25
N TYR A 381 2.18 17.20 0.52
CA TYR A 381 3.07 16.50 1.47
C TYR A 381 3.69 15.22 0.92
N ASP A 382 3.36 14.79 -0.29
CA ASP A 382 3.74 13.50 -0.84
C ASP A 382 5.26 13.32 -0.95
N VAL A 383 5.95 14.31 -1.52
CA VAL A 383 7.43 14.29 -1.64
C VAL A 383 8.06 14.21 -0.26
N THR A 384 7.61 15.05 0.70
CA THR A 384 8.11 15.03 2.07
C THR A 384 7.84 13.70 2.76
N MET A 385 6.65 13.15 2.60
CA MET A 385 6.23 11.88 3.19
C MET A 385 7.06 10.71 2.67
N PHE A 386 7.11 10.52 1.37
CA PHE A 386 7.73 9.34 0.77
C PHE A 386 9.26 9.42 0.70
N SER A 387 9.83 10.61 0.49
CA SER A 387 11.28 10.75 0.40
C SER A 387 12.03 10.55 1.73
N ASN A 388 11.30 10.49 2.85
CA ASN A 388 11.85 10.23 4.18
C ASN A 388 11.73 8.75 4.61
N ILE A 389 11.11 7.88 3.80
CA ILE A 389 10.98 6.45 4.09
C ILE A 389 12.27 5.75 3.67
N PRO A 390 13.04 5.14 4.60
CA PRO A 390 14.31 4.52 4.29
C PRO A 390 14.18 3.40 3.26
N GLY A 391 15.06 3.40 2.25
CA GLY A 391 15.07 2.35 1.22
C GLY A 391 13.93 2.41 0.20
N ALA A 392 13.03 3.38 0.30
CA ALA A 392 12.07 3.67 -0.75
C ALA A 392 12.72 4.47 -1.88
N THR A 393 12.27 4.24 -3.10
CA THR A 393 12.61 5.06 -4.27
C THR A 393 11.37 5.79 -4.73
N MET A 394 11.39 7.13 -4.73
CA MET A 394 10.29 7.93 -5.28
C MET A 394 10.68 8.52 -6.62
N LEU A 395 10.01 8.07 -7.67
CA LEU A 395 10.17 8.52 -9.04
C LEU A 395 9.17 9.64 -9.35
N VAL A 396 9.61 10.63 -10.11
CA VAL A 396 8.83 11.82 -10.45
C VAL A 396 8.89 12.08 -11.96
N PRO A 397 8.29 11.23 -12.78
CA PRO A 397 8.38 11.30 -14.23
C PRO A 397 7.85 12.62 -14.78
N THR A 398 8.53 13.12 -15.82
CA THR A 398 8.23 14.38 -16.51
C THR A 398 7.61 14.17 -17.89
N SER A 399 7.24 12.95 -18.22
CA SER A 399 6.53 12.57 -19.45
C SER A 399 5.79 11.23 -19.30
N ALA A 400 4.80 10.99 -20.16
CA ALA A 400 4.12 9.69 -20.30
C ALA A 400 5.10 8.55 -20.57
N ARG A 401 6.14 8.83 -21.38
CA ARG A 401 7.19 7.86 -21.69
C ARG A 401 7.99 7.48 -20.46
N ASP A 402 8.45 8.45 -19.68
CA ASP A 402 9.19 8.19 -18.45
C ASP A 402 8.30 7.48 -17.45
N TYR A 403 7.03 7.89 -17.29
CA TYR A 403 6.05 7.26 -16.42
C TYR A 403 5.86 5.76 -16.73
N LEU A 404 5.70 5.40 -18.00
CA LEU A 404 5.57 4.00 -18.41
C LEU A 404 6.88 3.21 -18.24
N ALA A 405 8.02 3.83 -18.46
CA ALA A 405 9.31 3.21 -18.22
C ALA A 405 9.54 2.94 -16.73
N ASP A 406 9.18 3.90 -15.88
CA ASP A 406 9.22 3.80 -14.42
C ASP A 406 8.30 2.69 -13.91
N LEU A 407 7.07 2.61 -14.44
CA LEU A 407 6.12 1.55 -14.12
C LEU A 407 6.65 0.16 -14.52
N ALA A 408 7.20 0.04 -15.72
CA ALA A 408 7.78 -1.21 -16.20
C ALA A 408 8.95 -1.68 -15.32
N TRP A 409 9.81 -0.75 -14.88
CA TRP A 409 10.91 -1.07 -13.98
C TRP A 409 10.41 -1.43 -12.58
N ALA A 410 9.51 -0.62 -11.99
CA ALA A 410 8.99 -0.83 -10.64
C ALA A 410 8.28 -2.19 -10.52
N THR A 411 7.59 -2.61 -11.57
CA THR A 411 6.85 -3.87 -11.64
C THR A 411 7.62 -5.00 -12.34
N ALA A 412 8.94 -4.88 -12.50
CA ALA A 412 9.73 -5.97 -13.09
C ALA A 412 9.60 -7.25 -12.25
N PRO A 413 9.53 -8.45 -12.87
CA PRO A 413 9.37 -9.70 -12.13
C PRO A 413 10.45 -9.92 -11.08
N ALA A 414 10.08 -10.57 -9.96
CA ALA A 414 11.02 -10.89 -8.90
C ALA A 414 12.18 -11.75 -9.45
N GLY A 415 13.41 -11.41 -9.04
CA GLY A 415 14.62 -12.11 -9.49
C GLY A 415 15.16 -11.68 -10.86
N SER A 416 14.52 -10.75 -11.57
CA SER A 416 15.15 -10.12 -12.73
C SER A 416 16.33 -9.24 -12.27
N ALA A 417 17.40 -9.19 -13.09
CA ALA A 417 18.65 -8.50 -12.71
C ALA A 417 18.47 -6.98 -12.44
N ASP A 418 17.43 -6.41 -13.00
CA ASP A 418 17.14 -4.97 -12.96
C ASP A 418 15.96 -4.62 -12.05
N ALA A 419 15.38 -5.62 -11.32
CA ALA A 419 14.27 -5.37 -10.43
C ALA A 419 14.67 -4.48 -9.25
N PRO A 420 13.78 -3.57 -8.78
CA PRO A 420 14.06 -2.75 -7.61
C PRO A 420 14.28 -3.60 -6.36
N ALA A 421 15.17 -3.14 -5.47
CA ALA A 421 15.50 -3.87 -4.24
C ALA A 421 14.51 -3.64 -3.08
N GLY A 422 13.61 -2.66 -3.23
CA GLY A 422 12.66 -2.23 -2.20
C GLY A 422 11.41 -1.58 -2.80
N PRO A 423 10.62 -0.87 -2.00
CA PRO A 423 9.42 -0.20 -2.46
C PRO A 423 9.72 0.94 -3.42
N VAL A 424 8.87 1.08 -4.44
CA VAL A 424 8.95 2.15 -5.44
C VAL A 424 7.64 2.94 -5.43
N VAL A 425 7.74 4.24 -5.23
CA VAL A 425 6.64 5.18 -5.39
C VAL A 425 6.80 5.90 -6.71
N ILE A 426 5.77 5.92 -7.53
CA ILE A 426 5.75 6.68 -8.78
C ILE A 426 4.71 7.78 -8.62
N ARG A 427 5.16 9.01 -8.56
CA ARG A 427 4.29 10.17 -8.57
C ARG A 427 3.66 10.29 -9.96
N VAL A 428 2.37 10.03 -10.05
CA VAL A 428 1.66 10.07 -11.34
C VAL A 428 1.67 11.49 -11.90
N PRO A 429 2.05 11.69 -13.19
CA PRO A 429 2.14 13.03 -13.76
C PRO A 429 0.83 13.82 -13.66
N GLY A 430 0.94 15.11 -13.35
CA GLY A 430 -0.18 16.01 -13.19
C GLY A 430 -0.51 16.84 -14.43
N GLU A 431 -1.36 17.87 -14.24
CA GLU A 431 -1.87 18.74 -15.32
C GLU A 431 -0.76 19.47 -16.08
N ALA A 432 0.30 19.90 -15.38
CA ALA A 432 1.40 20.63 -16.03
C ALA A 432 2.11 19.79 -17.07
N ILE A 433 2.35 18.51 -16.77
CA ILE A 433 2.98 17.54 -17.69
C ILE A 433 2.03 17.24 -18.86
N LEU A 434 0.76 16.93 -18.56
CA LEU A 434 -0.23 16.63 -19.59
C LEU A 434 -0.43 17.81 -20.56
N THR A 435 -0.44 19.03 -20.06
CA THR A 435 -0.51 20.25 -20.89
C THR A 435 0.73 20.40 -21.76
N ALA A 436 1.93 20.24 -21.19
CA ALA A 436 3.17 20.34 -21.96
C ALA A 436 3.27 19.28 -23.09
N GLU A 437 2.79 18.07 -22.86
CA GLU A 437 2.73 17.01 -23.88
C GLU A 437 1.74 17.34 -25.00
N ARG A 438 0.59 17.91 -24.68
CA ARG A 438 -0.40 18.37 -25.66
C ARG A 438 0.13 19.51 -26.51
N ASP A 439 0.74 20.50 -25.90
CA ASP A 439 1.32 21.65 -26.61
C ASP A 439 2.43 21.20 -27.56
N ALA A 440 3.26 20.26 -27.14
CA ALA A 440 4.30 19.67 -27.98
C ALA A 440 3.74 18.93 -29.21
N THR A 441 2.54 18.32 -29.09
CA THR A 441 1.88 17.64 -30.22
C THR A 441 1.18 18.59 -31.18
N LEU A 442 0.80 19.79 -30.73
CA LEU A 442 0.11 20.79 -31.55
C LEU A 442 1.05 21.70 -32.33
N LEU A 443 2.36 21.71 -32.00
CA LEU A 443 3.33 22.50 -32.77
C LEU A 443 3.50 21.89 -34.16
N PRO A 444 3.29 22.66 -35.27
CA PRO A 444 3.57 22.18 -36.61
C PRO A 444 5.05 21.81 -36.70
N VAL A 445 5.35 20.65 -37.27
CA VAL A 445 6.74 20.24 -37.61
C VAL A 445 7.25 21.18 -38.67
N THR A 446 7.70 22.36 -38.26
CA THR A 446 8.47 23.26 -39.14
C THR A 446 9.89 22.70 -39.22
N GLY A 447 10.27 22.23 -40.42
CA GLY A 447 11.57 21.66 -40.69
C GLY A 447 12.72 22.64 -40.40
N GLY A 448 13.17 22.63 -39.18
CA GLY A 448 14.41 23.25 -38.71
C GLY A 448 15.15 22.20 -37.88
N GLN A 449 16.38 21.92 -38.25
CA GLN A 449 17.22 20.92 -37.59
C GLN A 449 17.27 21.18 -36.09
N ILE A 450 16.53 20.37 -35.31
CA ILE A 450 16.77 20.23 -33.90
C ILE A 450 17.91 19.22 -33.79
N ALA A 451 19.09 19.71 -33.42
CA ALA A 451 20.25 18.91 -33.15
C ALA A 451 19.89 17.88 -32.06
N ASP A 452 20.07 16.63 -32.41
CA ASP A 452 20.12 15.44 -31.58
C ASP A 452 19.34 15.46 -30.24
N ARG A 453 18.01 15.55 -30.29
CA ARG A 453 17.19 14.74 -29.35
C ARG A 453 17.37 13.28 -29.78
N PRO A 454 17.75 12.35 -28.89
CA PRO A 454 17.79 10.96 -29.26
C PRO A 454 16.42 10.59 -29.82
N GLN A 455 16.39 10.18 -31.08
CA GLN A 455 15.18 9.91 -31.83
C GLN A 455 14.32 8.92 -31.02
N SER A 456 13.19 9.40 -30.55
CA SER A 456 12.15 8.56 -30.00
C SER A 456 11.68 7.64 -31.12
N THR A 457 12.06 6.37 -31.07
CA THR A 457 11.35 5.36 -31.82
C THR A 457 9.93 5.35 -31.28
N SER A 458 9.05 6.06 -31.99
CA SER A 458 7.64 6.12 -31.73
C SER A 458 7.06 4.71 -31.80
N LEU A 459 6.65 4.18 -30.66
CA LEU A 459 5.63 3.13 -30.64
C LEU A 459 4.33 3.82 -31.07
N PRO A 460 3.62 3.37 -32.10
CA PRO A 460 2.36 3.96 -32.48
C PRO A 460 1.28 3.58 -31.44
N VAL A 461 1.04 4.46 -30.49
CA VAL A 461 -0.18 4.44 -29.69
C VAL A 461 -1.19 5.31 -30.44
N SER A 462 -1.96 4.70 -31.33
CA SER A 462 -3.12 5.38 -31.91
C SER A 462 -4.28 5.31 -30.92
N VAL A 463 -4.50 6.39 -30.20
CA VAL A 463 -5.77 6.62 -29.51
C VAL A 463 -6.69 7.33 -30.50
N SER A 464 -7.51 6.58 -31.23
CA SER A 464 -8.61 7.16 -31.99
C SER A 464 -9.84 7.23 -31.12
N SER A 465 -10.30 8.45 -30.84
CA SER A 465 -11.65 8.71 -30.38
C SER A 465 -12.61 8.46 -31.57
N ALA A 466 -13.14 7.25 -31.70
CA ALA A 466 -14.32 6.97 -32.52
C ALA A 466 -14.96 5.66 -32.02
N SER A 467 -16.24 5.75 -31.76
CA SER A 467 -17.14 4.63 -31.53
C SER A 467 -17.04 3.61 -32.66
N GLY A 468 -16.50 2.42 -32.38
CA GLY A 468 -16.46 1.31 -33.34
C GLY A 468 -15.33 0.34 -33.03
N GLY A 469 -15.71 -0.91 -32.84
CA GLY A 469 -14.98 -2.13 -32.53
C GLY A 469 -13.45 -2.13 -32.60
N ILE A 470 -12.84 -2.51 -31.50
CA ILE A 470 -11.39 -2.67 -31.36
C ILE A 470 -10.98 -3.98 -32.04
N SER A 471 -10.29 -3.85 -33.17
CA SER A 471 -9.52 -4.93 -33.76
C SER A 471 -8.18 -5.05 -33.04
N ALA A 472 -7.87 -6.21 -32.49
CA ALA A 472 -6.61 -6.51 -31.83
C ALA A 472 -5.43 -6.34 -32.79
N ALA A 473 -4.70 -5.23 -32.70
CA ALA A 473 -3.40 -5.07 -33.35
C ALA A 473 -2.31 -5.58 -32.40
N THR A 474 -1.69 -6.67 -32.77
CA THR A 474 -0.58 -7.35 -32.10
C THR A 474 0.62 -6.41 -31.98
N VAL A 475 0.89 -5.90 -30.79
CA VAL A 475 2.15 -5.22 -30.48
C VAL A 475 3.22 -6.29 -30.25
N ARG A 476 3.94 -6.66 -31.29
CA ARG A 476 5.20 -7.41 -31.19
C ARG A 476 6.36 -6.41 -31.25
N GLY A 477 6.81 -5.97 -30.09
CA GLY A 477 8.06 -5.25 -29.93
C GLY A 477 8.93 -5.99 -28.94
N THR A 478 9.83 -6.85 -29.42
CA THR A 478 10.91 -7.41 -28.60
C THR A 478 11.89 -6.28 -28.29
N VAL A 479 11.84 -5.74 -27.06
CA VAL A 479 12.90 -4.88 -26.53
C VAL A 479 14.09 -5.79 -26.22
N SER A 480 15.21 -5.56 -26.91
CA SER A 480 16.42 -6.37 -26.75
C SER A 480 17.00 -6.20 -25.32
N VAL A 481 17.18 -7.32 -24.63
CA VAL A 481 17.68 -7.41 -23.24
C VAL A 481 19.08 -6.80 -23.04
N THR A 482 19.85 -6.57 -24.10
CA THR A 482 21.18 -5.97 -24.02
C THR A 482 21.19 -4.43 -23.87
N ALA A 483 20.10 -3.76 -24.26
CA ALA A 483 19.96 -2.31 -24.04
C ALA A 483 19.52 -1.97 -22.60
N GLN A 484 18.95 -2.93 -21.87
CA GLN A 484 18.43 -2.73 -20.52
C GLN A 484 19.52 -2.58 -19.44
N ARG A 485 20.67 -3.24 -19.56
CA ARG A 485 21.75 -3.13 -18.54
C ARG A 485 22.38 -1.74 -18.44
N ALA A 486 22.36 -0.97 -19.50
CA ALA A 486 22.75 0.44 -19.48
C ALA A 486 21.60 1.34 -18.98
N GLY A 487 20.32 0.89 -19.12
CA GLY A 487 19.14 1.70 -18.88
C GLY A 487 18.80 1.92 -17.40
N VAL A 488 19.05 0.94 -16.50
CA VAL A 488 18.62 1.02 -15.09
C VAL A 488 19.44 2.04 -14.29
N ARG A 489 20.76 2.10 -14.48
CA ARG A 489 21.57 3.17 -13.87
C ARG A 489 21.12 4.56 -14.34
N HIS A 490 20.75 4.69 -15.61
CA HIS A 490 20.30 5.96 -16.20
C HIS A 490 18.89 6.40 -15.78
N MET A 491 18.05 5.53 -15.19
CA MET A 491 16.71 5.92 -14.73
C MET A 491 16.73 6.72 -13.42
N LEU A 492 17.71 6.49 -12.58
CA LEU A 492 17.85 7.18 -11.29
C LEU A 492 18.82 8.38 -11.38
N ASP A 493 19.60 8.49 -12.46
CA ASP A 493 20.52 9.61 -12.68
C ASP A 493 19.74 10.86 -13.10
N TRP A 494 20.17 12.02 -12.64
CA TRP A 494 19.62 13.29 -13.05
C TRP A 494 19.90 13.55 -14.52
N ARG A 495 18.94 14.14 -15.22
CA ARG A 495 19.05 14.43 -16.64
C ARG A 495 19.31 15.92 -16.85
N VAL A 496 20.48 16.27 -17.41
CA VAL A 496 20.77 17.63 -17.87
C VAL A 496 20.23 17.78 -19.28
N ASN A 497 19.06 18.41 -19.43
CA ASN A 497 18.38 18.55 -20.73
C ASN A 497 18.87 19.77 -21.53
N GLN A 498 19.36 20.79 -20.85
CA GLN A 498 20.00 21.96 -21.45
C GLN A 498 21.23 22.35 -20.64
N THR A 499 22.33 22.63 -21.31
CA THR A 499 23.55 23.17 -20.69
C THR A 499 23.63 24.66 -20.94
N GLY A 500 23.89 25.43 -19.91
CA GLY A 500 24.06 26.87 -19.93
C GLY A 500 25.13 27.32 -18.95
N SER A 501 25.08 28.59 -18.54
CA SER A 501 25.98 29.16 -17.53
C SER A 501 25.26 30.17 -16.67
N HIS A 502 25.85 30.54 -15.53
CA HIS A 502 25.35 31.48 -14.53
C HIS A 502 24.11 31.04 -13.73
N VAL A 503 23.11 30.44 -14.38
CA VAL A 503 21.87 30.00 -13.74
C VAL A 503 21.63 28.53 -14.07
N ALA A 504 21.39 27.71 -13.06
CA ALA A 504 20.84 26.36 -13.20
C ALA A 504 19.44 26.31 -12.61
N ILE A 505 18.52 25.66 -13.32
CA ILE A 505 17.13 25.47 -12.89
C ILE A 505 16.87 23.97 -12.82
N ILE A 506 16.54 23.50 -11.64
CA ILE A 506 16.26 22.10 -11.36
C ILE A 506 14.75 21.97 -11.12
N GLY A 507 14.02 21.36 -12.04
CA GLY A 507 12.56 21.20 -11.97
C GLY A 507 12.16 19.78 -11.58
N LEU A 508 11.50 19.61 -10.43
CA LEU A 508 11.06 18.30 -9.95
C LEU A 508 9.66 17.95 -10.48
N GLY A 509 9.54 16.86 -11.25
CA GLY A 509 8.26 16.31 -11.67
C GLY A 509 7.34 17.35 -12.32
N ASN A 510 6.18 17.61 -11.73
CA ASN A 510 5.18 18.57 -12.26
C ASN A 510 5.73 20.02 -12.42
N ALA A 511 6.78 20.39 -11.72
CA ALA A 511 7.40 21.71 -11.85
C ALA A 511 8.43 21.78 -13.00
N TYR A 512 8.74 20.67 -13.65
CA TYR A 512 9.72 20.62 -14.74
C TYR A 512 9.33 21.48 -15.97
N PRO A 513 8.07 21.47 -16.46
CA PRO A 513 7.67 22.37 -17.56
C PRO A 513 7.86 23.85 -17.23
N LEU A 514 7.70 24.25 -15.97
CA LEU A 514 7.96 25.62 -15.52
C LEU A 514 9.46 25.94 -15.58
N ALA A 515 10.34 24.98 -15.29
CA ALA A 515 11.78 25.14 -15.42
C ALA A 515 12.17 25.41 -16.88
N GLU A 516 11.63 24.66 -17.84
CA GLU A 516 11.84 24.88 -19.28
C GLU A 516 11.32 26.25 -19.74
N GLN A 517 10.13 26.64 -19.33
CA GLN A 517 9.53 27.95 -19.65
C GLN A 517 10.36 29.10 -19.07
N THR A 518 10.83 28.96 -17.82
CA THR A 518 11.68 29.96 -17.17
C THR A 518 13.02 30.11 -17.91
N ALA A 519 13.65 29.01 -18.31
CA ALA A 519 14.90 29.04 -19.08
C ALA A 519 14.70 29.70 -20.43
N ALA A 520 13.58 29.44 -21.11
CA ALA A 520 13.24 30.08 -22.38
C ALA A 520 13.03 31.59 -22.22
N ALA A 521 12.32 32.02 -21.17
CA ALA A 521 12.13 33.45 -20.87
C ALA A 521 13.44 34.15 -20.53
N LEU A 522 14.32 33.54 -19.71
CA LEU A 522 15.66 34.07 -19.44
C LEU A 522 16.50 34.27 -20.72
N SER A 523 16.41 33.33 -21.64
CA SER A 523 17.08 33.43 -22.92
C SER A 523 16.53 34.55 -23.79
N ALA A 524 15.19 34.66 -23.90
CA ALA A 524 14.52 35.64 -24.74
C ALA A 524 14.67 37.07 -24.23
N ASP A 525 14.47 37.27 -22.92
CA ASP A 525 14.38 38.62 -22.32
C ASP A 525 15.73 39.17 -21.87
N TYR A 526 16.65 38.26 -21.47
CA TYR A 526 17.94 38.66 -20.87
C TYR A 526 19.16 38.10 -21.57
N GLY A 527 19.00 37.23 -22.59
CA GLY A 527 20.11 36.58 -23.28
C GLY A 527 20.89 35.58 -22.42
N ILE A 528 20.27 35.07 -21.33
CA ILE A 528 20.90 34.12 -20.43
C ILE A 528 20.48 32.72 -20.82
N THR A 529 21.43 31.89 -21.23
CA THR A 529 21.19 30.45 -21.41
C THR A 529 21.36 29.73 -20.08
N ALA A 530 20.27 29.29 -19.47
CA ALA A 530 20.31 28.55 -18.22
C ALA A 530 20.58 27.05 -18.45
N THR A 531 21.17 26.38 -17.46
CA THR A 531 21.18 24.92 -17.39
C THR A 531 19.81 24.44 -16.87
N VAL A 532 19.20 23.45 -17.54
CA VAL A 532 17.91 22.88 -17.12
C VAL A 532 18.09 21.40 -16.80
N ILE A 533 17.66 21.02 -15.60
CA ILE A 533 17.89 19.69 -15.03
C ILE A 533 16.56 19.08 -14.60
N ASP A 534 16.35 17.81 -14.98
CA ASP A 534 15.28 16.93 -14.54
C ASP A 534 15.86 15.89 -13.58
N PRO A 535 15.53 15.94 -12.27
CA PRO A 535 16.04 14.98 -11.28
C PRO A 535 15.49 13.57 -11.42
N ARG A 536 14.29 13.41 -12.00
CA ARG A 536 13.59 12.15 -12.24
C ARG A 536 13.19 11.38 -10.97
N GLN A 537 13.82 11.63 -9.85
CA GLN A 537 13.54 11.04 -8.54
C GLN A 537 13.92 12.04 -7.43
N CYS A 538 13.33 11.86 -6.22
CA CYS A 538 13.54 12.79 -5.11
C CYS A 538 14.12 12.15 -3.84
N THR A 539 14.43 10.85 -3.87
CA THR A 539 14.94 10.13 -2.69
C THR A 539 16.44 10.24 -2.50
N SER A 540 17.19 10.42 -3.59
CA SER A 540 18.64 10.64 -3.54
C SER A 540 19.05 11.87 -4.36
N LEU A 541 20.23 12.40 -4.06
CA LEU A 541 20.84 13.51 -4.80
C LEU A 541 21.93 12.98 -5.73
N ASP A 542 22.02 13.55 -6.91
CA ASP A 542 23.11 13.29 -7.85
C ASP A 542 24.28 14.25 -7.55
N SER A 543 25.23 13.75 -6.76
CA SER A 543 26.38 14.53 -6.31
C SER A 543 27.24 15.00 -7.48
N ASP A 544 27.37 14.18 -8.54
CA ASP A 544 28.21 14.51 -9.69
C ASP A 544 27.61 15.68 -10.48
N VAL A 545 26.30 15.68 -10.67
CA VAL A 545 25.59 16.80 -11.31
C VAL A 545 25.68 18.05 -10.44
N LEU A 546 25.41 17.97 -9.14
CA LEU A 546 25.48 19.12 -8.23
C LEU A 546 26.88 19.72 -8.16
N GLU A 547 27.92 18.89 -8.07
CA GLU A 547 29.32 19.33 -8.09
C GLU A 547 29.66 20.03 -9.42
N SER A 548 29.13 19.56 -10.56
CA SER A 548 29.37 20.16 -11.87
C SER A 548 28.81 21.58 -12.00
N LEU A 549 27.83 21.95 -11.18
CA LEU A 549 27.24 23.29 -11.18
C LEU A 549 28.09 24.31 -10.44
N ARG A 550 28.98 23.87 -9.55
CA ARG A 550 29.75 24.72 -8.63
C ARG A 550 30.65 25.76 -9.36
N ASP A 551 31.30 25.33 -10.42
CA ASP A 551 32.31 26.16 -11.09
C ASP A 551 31.74 27.07 -12.19
N GLY A 552 30.54 26.73 -12.70
CA GLY A 552 29.95 27.41 -13.86
C GLY A 552 28.69 28.23 -13.55
N HIS A 553 28.11 28.09 -12.35
CA HIS A 553 26.83 28.70 -12.01
C HIS A 553 26.94 29.57 -10.77
N GLN A 554 26.32 30.75 -10.83
CA GLN A 554 26.22 31.68 -9.70
C GLN A 554 24.95 31.48 -8.87
N GLN A 555 23.91 30.90 -9.50
CA GLN A 555 22.63 30.63 -8.89
C GLN A 555 22.15 29.26 -9.31
N VAL A 556 21.62 28.51 -8.35
CA VAL A 556 20.88 27.27 -8.55
C VAL A 556 19.47 27.49 -7.99
N ILE A 557 18.46 27.24 -8.81
CA ILE A 557 17.05 27.41 -8.49
C ILE A 557 16.41 26.03 -8.50
N THR A 558 15.79 25.63 -7.41
CA THR A 558 14.96 24.42 -7.34
C THR A 558 13.49 24.78 -7.46
N LEU A 559 12.76 24.03 -8.30
CA LEU A 559 11.31 24.19 -8.48
C LEU A 559 10.64 22.87 -8.13
N GLU A 560 9.67 22.93 -7.22
CA GLU A 560 8.82 21.81 -6.83
C GLU A 560 7.40 22.29 -6.53
N ASP A 561 6.43 21.40 -6.69
CA ASP A 561 5.02 21.64 -6.34
C ASP A 561 4.68 20.94 -5.02
N GLY A 562 5.37 21.31 -3.95
CA GLY A 562 5.24 20.71 -2.64
C GLY A 562 5.36 21.74 -1.53
N GLN A 563 5.75 21.28 -0.34
CA GLN A 563 6.01 22.14 0.80
C GLN A 563 7.43 22.72 0.77
N LEU A 564 7.59 23.95 1.28
CA LEU A 564 8.90 24.55 1.45
C LEU A 564 9.68 23.82 2.55
N GLU A 565 9.06 23.69 3.73
CA GLU A 565 9.67 23.05 4.89
C GLU A 565 9.65 21.52 4.75
N GLY A 566 10.82 20.90 4.81
CA GLY A 566 10.98 19.46 4.57
C GLY A 566 10.79 19.06 3.10
N GLY A 567 10.68 20.03 2.19
CA GLY A 567 10.58 19.79 0.75
C GLY A 567 11.89 19.30 0.15
N TRP A 568 11.84 18.91 -1.12
CA TRP A 568 13.01 18.41 -1.83
C TRP A 568 14.06 19.50 -2.08
N GLY A 569 13.65 20.73 -2.35
CA GLY A 569 14.56 21.87 -2.51
C GLY A 569 15.41 22.15 -1.27
N GLU A 570 14.84 22.00 -0.09
CA GLU A 570 15.59 22.10 1.18
C GLU A 570 16.67 20.99 1.26
N LYS A 571 16.34 19.76 0.89
CA LYS A 571 17.30 18.66 0.82
C LYS A 571 18.45 18.92 -0.17
N VAL A 572 18.18 19.58 -1.30
CA VAL A 572 19.21 19.95 -2.28
C VAL A 572 20.15 21.04 -1.74
N THR A 573 19.64 21.94 -0.89
CA THR A 573 20.40 23.08 -0.37
C THR A 573 21.18 22.76 0.92
N ALA A 574 20.82 21.67 1.60
CA ALA A 574 21.48 21.21 2.83
C ALA A 574 22.79 20.48 2.57
#